data_6be914b3b742f9f2adddbb2ff066e3dd
#
_entry.id   6be914b3b742f9f2adddbb2ff066e3dd
#
_cell.length_a   1.000
_cell.length_b   1.000
_cell.length_c   1.000
_cell.angle_alpha   90.00
_cell.angle_beta   90.00
_cell.angle_gamma   90.00
#
_symmetry.space_group_name_H-M   'P 1'
#
loop_
_entity.id
_entity.type
_entity.pdbx_description
1 polymer ?
#
loop_
_entity_poly.entity_id
_entity_poly.type
_entity_poly.pdbx_seq_one_letter_code
_entity_poly.pdbx_strand_id
1 'polypeptide(L)'
;MPISDAMWRKQSGVSLQKRGARALFSSAYPWLDMLEPWNFWDPTTVKNATRNLAFADEFISAKLVEDVVDYEVSDAVVVNLGPSPMVTGAEHPAIVPPWKSTWLKGGRIKSAERAALIKVVKATNLGGAQFRGWDWLGNRIRSFPRDTPLFISAQDEIGQVSVDPRVFTNEAAVSTAQQTFTLKLNLWWSPGDTDCFIHNEHPFLEVHTQIHGLGRMQKFTERDQSTLYEDVVMPIGYSHDPFCRVTGHNQWTYPWHRYYADTDSVWLAVELHP
;
A
#
# COMPACT_ATOMS: atom_id res chain seq x y z
N MET A 1 18.69 -27.33 -41.52
CA MET A 1 18.61 -26.39 -42.63
C MET A 1 18.60 -24.98 -42.03
N PRO A 2 19.61 -24.16 -42.26
CA PRO A 2 19.65 -22.81 -41.76
C PRO A 2 18.92 -21.90 -42.75
N ILE A 3 18.04 -21.03 -42.21
CA ILE A 3 17.39 -19.95 -42.97
C ILE A 3 18.29 -18.73 -42.89
N SER A 4 18.66 -18.27 -44.07
CA SER A 4 19.65 -17.23 -44.35
C SER A 4 19.25 -15.82 -43.94
N ASP A 5 20.20 -15.12 -43.30
CA ASP A 5 20.32 -13.67 -43.23
C ASP A 5 20.44 -13.07 -44.62
N ALA A 6 19.38 -12.49 -45.17
CA ALA A 6 19.49 -11.49 -46.25
C ALA A 6 18.11 -10.92 -46.60
N MET A 7 17.64 -9.92 -45.87
CA MET A 7 16.64 -8.95 -46.39
C MET A 7 16.35 -7.75 -45.52
N TRP A 8 17.36 -7.05 -45.02
CA TRP A 8 17.15 -5.70 -44.41
C TRP A 8 18.35 -4.77 -44.73
N ARG A 9 18.58 -4.49 -46.02
CA ARG A 9 19.32 -3.31 -46.42
C ARG A 9 18.73 -2.76 -47.72
N LYS A 10 17.98 -1.69 -47.62
CA LYS A 10 17.90 -0.50 -48.51
C LYS A 10 16.50 0.14 -48.42
N GLN A 11 16.49 1.27 -47.75
CA GLN A 11 15.84 2.51 -48.20
C GLN A 11 16.14 3.56 -47.12
N SER A 12 17.23 4.25 -47.26
CA SER A 12 17.38 5.63 -47.70
C SER A 12 16.50 6.68 -46.99
N GLY A 13 17.12 7.48 -46.12
CA GLY A 13 17.03 8.92 -46.15
C GLY A 13 15.67 9.54 -45.83
N VAL A 14 15.32 9.64 -44.53
CA VAL A 14 14.45 10.73 -44.08
C VAL A 14 15.10 11.32 -42.82
N SER A 15 15.49 12.57 -42.95
CA SER A 15 15.90 13.45 -41.86
C SER A 15 14.72 13.64 -40.93
N LEU A 16 14.69 12.93 -39.79
CA LEU A 16 13.70 13.15 -38.72
C LEU A 16 14.15 14.38 -37.92
N GLN A 17 13.55 15.52 -38.24
CA GLN A 17 13.50 16.65 -37.34
C GLN A 17 12.98 16.22 -35.98
N LYS A 18 13.76 16.51 -34.94
CA LYS A 18 13.37 16.33 -33.51
C LYS A 18 12.24 17.33 -33.12
N ARG A 19 11.04 17.06 -33.58
CA ARG A 19 9.82 17.71 -33.08
C ARG A 19 8.69 16.68 -33.16
N GLY A 20 8.24 16.12 -32.04
CA GLY A 20 7.00 15.37 -32.01
C GLY A 20 6.88 14.14 -31.13
N ALA A 21 7.77 13.87 -30.16
CA ALA A 21 7.61 12.74 -29.26
C ALA A 21 6.83 13.08 -27.95
N ARG A 22 6.44 14.36 -27.74
CA ARG A 22 5.73 14.79 -26.53
C ARG A 22 4.18 14.74 -26.62
N ALA A 23 3.62 14.55 -27.79
CA ALA A 23 2.18 14.77 -28.00
C ALA A 23 1.29 13.51 -28.01
N LEU A 24 1.85 12.29 -27.93
CA LEU A 24 1.07 11.05 -28.07
C LEU A 24 0.90 10.24 -26.77
N PHE A 25 1.53 10.64 -25.67
CA PHE A 25 1.40 9.94 -24.37
C PHE A 25 0.55 10.67 -23.31
N SER A 26 0.13 11.91 -23.59
CA SER A 26 -0.58 12.77 -22.63
C SER A 26 -2.01 12.34 -22.35
N SER A 27 -2.66 11.58 -23.21
CA SER A 27 -4.08 11.23 -23.05
C SER A 27 -4.35 9.95 -22.25
N ALA A 28 -3.33 9.11 -22.04
CA ALA A 28 -3.49 7.84 -21.33
C ALA A 28 -3.16 7.90 -19.83
N TYR A 29 -2.37 8.90 -19.42
CA TYR A 29 -1.93 9.06 -18.03
C TYR A 29 -1.78 10.54 -17.70
N PRO A 30 -2.86 11.24 -17.30
CA PRO A 30 -2.83 12.69 -17.02
C PRO A 30 -1.91 13.11 -15.86
N TRP A 31 -1.39 12.17 -15.07
CA TRP A 31 -0.44 12.40 -13.98
C TRP A 31 1.04 12.39 -14.42
N LEU A 32 1.36 11.99 -15.66
CA LEU A 32 2.74 12.07 -16.20
C LEU A 32 3.19 13.52 -16.44
N ASP A 33 2.28 14.44 -16.63
CA ASP A 33 2.58 15.87 -16.79
C ASP A 33 2.86 16.57 -15.44
N MET A 34 2.63 15.90 -14.30
CA MET A 34 2.99 16.39 -12.96
C MET A 34 4.45 16.08 -12.57
N LEU A 35 5.24 15.49 -13.44
CA LEU A 35 6.68 15.32 -13.24
C LEU A 35 7.44 16.62 -13.60
N GLU A 36 6.99 17.78 -13.10
CA GLU A 36 7.86 18.94 -12.98
C GLU A 36 9.04 18.54 -12.08
N PRO A 37 10.26 18.99 -12.40
CA PRO A 37 11.42 18.65 -11.57
C PRO A 37 11.16 19.14 -10.15
N TRP A 38 11.04 18.21 -9.23
CA TRP A 38 10.79 18.42 -7.80
C TRP A 38 11.93 19.25 -7.19
N ASN A 39 11.84 20.58 -7.30
CA ASN A 39 12.74 21.54 -6.66
C ASN A 39 12.18 22.03 -5.32
N PHE A 40 11.68 21.10 -4.46
CA PHE A 40 11.51 21.39 -3.05
C PHE A 40 12.72 20.88 -2.28
N TRP A 41 13.87 21.47 -2.56
CA TRP A 41 15.06 21.20 -1.79
C TRP A 41 15.12 22.20 -0.63
N ASP A 42 14.58 21.81 0.52
CA ASP A 42 14.98 22.37 1.79
C ASP A 42 16.28 21.67 2.21
N PRO A 43 17.44 22.35 2.19
CA PRO A 43 18.72 21.75 2.56
C PRO A 43 18.77 21.33 4.05
N THR A 44 17.74 21.62 4.84
CA THR A 44 17.65 21.27 6.26
C THR A 44 16.98 19.92 6.50
N THR A 45 16.31 19.32 5.51
CA THR A 45 15.69 17.99 5.64
C THR A 45 16.74 16.88 5.56
N VAL A 46 16.73 16.00 6.56
CA VAL A 46 17.60 14.82 6.62
C VAL A 46 17.05 13.76 5.66
N LYS A 47 17.71 13.59 4.51
CA LYS A 47 17.34 12.55 3.55
C LYS A 47 17.45 11.17 4.17
N ASN A 48 16.50 10.29 3.82
CA ASN A 48 16.46 8.91 4.29
C ASN A 48 16.41 8.80 5.82
N ALA A 49 15.70 9.74 6.49
CA ALA A 49 15.48 9.64 7.92
C ALA A 49 14.78 8.32 8.23
N THR A 50 15.42 7.50 9.08
CA THR A 50 14.95 6.12 9.31
C THR A 50 14.74 5.87 10.79
N ARG A 51 13.59 5.27 11.14
CA ARG A 51 13.32 4.75 12.48
C ARG A 51 12.59 3.42 12.42
N ASN A 52 12.67 2.65 13.51
CA ASN A 52 11.82 1.47 13.66
C ASN A 52 10.38 1.91 13.93
N LEU A 53 9.43 1.14 13.40
CA LEU A 53 8.02 1.26 13.75
C LEU A 53 7.75 0.59 15.11
N ALA A 54 6.73 1.04 15.83
CA ALA A 54 6.42 0.60 17.18
C ALA A 54 6.17 -0.93 17.31
N PHE A 55 5.83 -1.58 16.23
CA PHE A 55 5.58 -3.03 16.17
C PHE A 55 6.78 -3.83 15.63
N ALA A 56 7.95 -3.19 15.43
CA ALA A 56 9.17 -3.89 15.07
C ALA A 56 9.71 -4.69 16.27
N ASP A 57 10.06 -5.95 16.04
CA ASP A 57 10.62 -6.86 17.03
C ASP A 57 11.60 -7.86 16.41
N GLU A 58 11.97 -8.92 17.13
CA GLU A 58 12.88 -9.95 16.61
C GLU A 58 12.27 -10.83 15.50
N PHE A 59 10.93 -10.82 15.31
CA PHE A 59 10.22 -11.57 14.29
C PHE A 59 9.85 -10.72 13.08
N ILE A 60 9.66 -9.41 13.28
CA ILE A 60 9.25 -8.48 12.24
C ILE A 60 10.18 -7.28 12.21
N SER A 61 10.96 -7.17 11.15
CA SER A 61 11.65 -5.93 10.82
C SER A 61 10.66 -4.96 10.20
N ALA A 62 10.48 -3.80 10.84
CA ALA A 62 9.58 -2.77 10.35
C ALA A 62 10.21 -1.39 10.54
N LYS A 63 10.39 -0.66 9.45
CA LYS A 63 11.03 0.66 9.41
C LYS A 63 10.18 1.66 8.68
N LEU A 64 10.17 2.88 9.18
CA LEU A 64 9.73 4.06 8.46
C LEU A 64 10.95 4.76 7.88
N VAL A 65 10.87 5.16 6.62
CA VAL A 65 11.88 6.00 5.95
C VAL A 65 11.18 7.21 5.37
N GLU A 66 11.69 8.40 5.68
CA GLU A 66 11.16 9.68 5.21
C GLU A 66 12.16 10.41 4.32
N ASP A 67 11.68 11.28 3.46
CA ASP A 67 12.49 12.02 2.47
C ASP A 67 13.41 11.08 1.67
N VAL A 68 12.80 10.05 1.11
CA VAL A 68 13.51 8.91 0.51
C VAL A 68 14.18 9.31 -0.81
N VAL A 69 15.49 9.15 -0.87
CA VAL A 69 16.30 9.39 -2.09
C VAL A 69 17.32 8.27 -2.23
N ASP A 70 17.19 7.49 -3.29
CA ASP A 70 18.11 6.42 -3.68
C ASP A 70 18.42 5.42 -2.54
N TYR A 71 17.38 5.06 -1.79
CA TYR A 71 17.47 4.20 -0.61
C TYR A 71 17.56 2.72 -0.99
N GLU A 72 18.57 2.02 -0.52
CA GLU A 72 18.78 0.59 -0.81
C GLU A 72 17.84 -0.30 0.02
N VAL A 73 17.20 -1.27 -0.66
CA VAL A 73 16.31 -2.27 -0.05
C VAL A 73 16.81 -3.67 -0.39
N SER A 74 17.11 -4.48 0.64
CA SER A 74 17.61 -5.85 0.43
C SER A 74 16.50 -6.87 0.23
N ASP A 75 15.48 -6.87 1.07
CA ASP A 75 14.29 -7.74 0.99
C ASP A 75 13.23 -7.20 1.94
N ALA A 76 12.18 -6.59 1.39
CA ALA A 76 11.07 -6.08 2.18
C ALA A 76 9.82 -5.85 1.31
N VAL A 77 8.64 -5.94 1.91
CA VAL A 77 7.45 -5.29 1.39
C VAL A 77 7.60 -3.79 1.63
N VAL A 78 7.53 -3.02 0.57
CA VAL A 78 7.66 -1.56 0.59
C VAL A 78 6.30 -0.95 0.30
N VAL A 79 5.82 -0.12 1.22
CA VAL A 79 4.51 0.54 1.13
C VAL A 79 4.71 2.04 0.97
N ASN A 80 4.11 2.61 -0.07
CA ASN A 80 4.11 4.06 -0.28
C ASN A 80 3.10 4.72 0.68
N LEU A 81 3.58 5.52 1.61
CA LEU A 81 2.78 6.22 2.63
C LEU A 81 2.64 7.71 2.35
N GLY A 82 3.11 8.17 1.20
CA GLY A 82 2.96 9.54 0.74
C GLY A 82 1.78 9.71 -0.21
N PRO A 83 1.26 10.92 -0.37
CA PRO A 83 0.23 11.27 -1.36
C PRO A 83 0.76 11.29 -2.80
N SER A 84 2.07 11.22 -2.97
CA SER A 84 2.74 11.23 -4.27
C SER A 84 3.23 9.84 -4.67
N PRO A 85 3.41 9.54 -5.96
CA PRO A 85 3.99 8.28 -6.42
C PRO A 85 5.39 8.03 -5.87
N MET A 86 5.68 6.82 -5.42
CA MET A 86 7.01 6.33 -5.11
C MET A 86 7.64 5.71 -6.35
N VAL A 87 8.90 6.01 -6.62
CA VAL A 87 9.66 5.43 -7.73
C VAL A 87 10.64 4.39 -7.21
N THR A 88 10.59 3.18 -7.75
CA THR A 88 11.49 2.07 -7.40
C THR A 88 12.31 1.62 -8.60
N GLY A 89 13.36 0.81 -8.34
CA GLY A 89 14.22 0.27 -9.39
C GLY A 89 15.43 1.16 -9.72
N ALA A 90 16.36 0.64 -10.51
CA ALA A 90 17.58 1.33 -10.91
C ALA A 90 17.54 1.67 -12.41
N GLU A 91 17.75 0.68 -13.27
CA GLU A 91 17.76 0.87 -14.72
C GLU A 91 16.36 0.90 -15.33
N HIS A 92 15.42 0.17 -14.70
CA HIS A 92 14.02 0.09 -15.12
C HIS A 92 13.13 0.57 -13.98
N PRO A 93 12.92 1.90 -13.85
CA PRO A 93 12.09 2.43 -12.77
C PRO A 93 10.64 1.97 -12.92
N ALA A 94 10.06 1.59 -11.78
CA ALA A 94 8.64 1.30 -11.64
C ALA A 94 7.99 2.31 -10.70
N ILE A 95 6.72 2.58 -10.93
CA ILE A 95 5.93 3.52 -10.14
C ILE A 95 5.03 2.71 -9.21
N VAL A 96 5.11 3.02 -7.92
CA VAL A 96 4.18 2.54 -6.91
C VAL A 96 3.26 3.70 -6.53
N PRO A 97 1.98 3.65 -6.89
CA PRO A 97 1.04 4.72 -6.58
C PRO A 97 0.92 5.00 -5.07
N PRO A 98 0.34 6.12 -4.65
CA PRO A 98 -0.03 6.38 -3.26
C PRO A 98 -0.81 5.21 -2.65
N TRP A 99 -0.50 4.84 -1.42
CA TRP A 99 -1.17 3.79 -0.63
C TRP A 99 -1.06 2.37 -1.20
N LYS A 100 -0.19 2.19 -2.20
CA LYS A 100 0.14 0.89 -2.80
C LYS A 100 1.50 0.40 -2.34
N SER A 101 1.76 -0.84 -2.64
CA SER A 101 2.97 -1.53 -2.22
C SER A 101 3.59 -2.36 -3.33
N THR A 102 4.81 -2.78 -3.07
CA THR A 102 5.54 -3.77 -3.87
C THR A 102 6.46 -4.57 -2.97
N TRP A 103 6.85 -5.75 -3.40
CA TRP A 103 7.85 -6.56 -2.70
C TRP A 103 9.18 -6.47 -3.43
N LEU A 104 10.13 -5.75 -2.85
CA LEU A 104 11.50 -5.67 -3.36
C LEU A 104 12.37 -6.78 -2.74
N LYS A 105 12.85 -7.70 -3.55
CA LYS A 105 13.83 -8.75 -3.17
C LYS A 105 15.26 -8.23 -3.15
N GLY A 106 15.49 -7.07 -3.71
CA GLY A 106 16.72 -6.31 -3.80
C GLY A 106 16.52 -5.16 -4.76
N GLY A 107 17.15 -4.02 -4.51
CA GLY A 107 17.01 -2.84 -5.36
C GLY A 107 16.94 -1.55 -4.56
N ARG A 108 16.27 -0.55 -5.12
CA ARG A 108 16.26 0.80 -4.53
C ARG A 108 14.89 1.45 -4.62
N ILE A 109 14.58 2.28 -3.64
CA ILE A 109 13.58 3.32 -3.75
C ILE A 109 14.31 4.56 -4.25
N LYS A 110 14.01 5.00 -5.47
CA LYS A 110 14.63 6.18 -6.06
C LYS A 110 14.15 7.47 -5.42
N SER A 111 12.84 7.55 -5.17
CA SER A 111 12.22 8.67 -4.49
C SER A 111 10.88 8.28 -3.88
N ALA A 112 10.62 8.80 -2.69
CA ALA A 112 9.32 8.79 -2.04
C ALA A 112 9.31 9.88 -0.96
N GLU A 113 8.16 10.42 -0.62
CA GLU A 113 8.04 11.28 0.55
C GLU A 113 8.19 10.45 1.83
N ARG A 114 7.52 9.30 1.86
CA ARG A 114 7.52 8.41 3.01
C ARG A 114 7.24 6.97 2.58
N ALA A 115 7.97 6.02 3.15
CA ALA A 115 7.78 4.60 2.88
C ALA A 115 7.90 3.76 4.16
N ALA A 116 7.04 2.74 4.30
CA ALA A 116 7.27 1.67 5.26
C ALA A 116 7.96 0.49 4.58
N LEU A 117 8.97 -0.08 5.24
CA LEU A 117 9.68 -1.28 4.83
C LEU A 117 9.43 -2.37 5.87
N ILE A 118 8.73 -3.44 5.48
CA ILE A 118 8.32 -4.48 6.42
C ILE A 118 8.73 -5.85 5.91
N LYS A 119 9.32 -6.66 6.80
CA LYS A 119 9.71 -8.03 6.53
C LYS A 119 9.45 -8.92 7.74
N VAL A 120 8.79 -10.06 7.52
CA VAL A 120 8.74 -11.13 8.51
C VAL A 120 10.07 -11.88 8.47
N VAL A 121 10.79 -11.83 9.57
CA VAL A 121 12.15 -12.42 9.70
C VAL A 121 12.07 -13.86 10.17
N LYS A 122 11.14 -14.15 11.10
CA LYS A 122 10.92 -15.48 11.70
C LYS A 122 9.44 -15.84 11.63
N ALA A 123 9.01 -16.43 10.53
CA ALA A 123 7.58 -16.76 10.30
C ALA A 123 7.02 -17.80 11.29
N THR A 124 7.86 -18.74 11.76
CA THR A 124 7.43 -19.88 12.59
C THR A 124 6.83 -19.52 13.95
N ASN A 125 6.99 -18.27 14.39
CA ASN A 125 6.52 -17.81 15.69
C ASN A 125 5.37 -16.80 15.62
N LEU A 126 4.77 -16.61 14.46
CA LEU A 126 3.64 -15.69 14.32
C LEU A 126 2.41 -16.12 15.13
N GLY A 127 2.19 -17.44 15.29
CA GLY A 127 1.14 -17.97 16.15
C GLY A 127 1.27 -17.60 17.63
N GLY A 128 2.44 -17.15 18.06
CA GLY A 128 2.70 -16.62 19.39
C GLY A 128 2.47 -15.12 19.53
N ALA A 129 1.71 -14.47 18.66
CA ALA A 129 1.50 -13.02 18.66
C ALA A 129 1.10 -12.47 20.04
N GLN A 130 0.20 -13.15 20.74
CA GLN A 130 -0.23 -12.78 22.10
C GLN A 130 0.94 -12.71 23.13
N PHE A 131 1.98 -13.53 22.97
CA PHE A 131 3.16 -13.52 23.84
C PHE A 131 4.13 -12.40 23.49
N ARG A 132 3.91 -11.74 22.36
CA ARG A 132 4.70 -10.60 21.87
C ARG A 132 4.06 -9.24 22.22
N GLY A 133 3.06 -9.23 23.08
CA GLY A 133 2.32 -8.04 23.47
C GLY A 133 1.32 -7.58 22.41
N TRP A 134 0.97 -8.40 21.43
CA TRP A 134 -0.14 -8.12 20.53
C TRP A 134 -1.45 -8.37 21.26
N ASP A 135 -2.42 -7.53 20.98
CA ASP A 135 -3.72 -7.56 21.65
C ASP A 135 -4.73 -8.31 20.79
N TRP A 136 -5.62 -9.08 21.41
CA TRP A 136 -6.76 -9.66 20.71
C TRP A 136 -7.73 -8.53 20.34
N LEU A 137 -8.17 -8.46 19.08
CA LEU A 137 -9.02 -7.35 18.60
C LEU A 137 -10.32 -7.22 19.39
N GLY A 138 -10.88 -8.33 19.89
CA GLY A 138 -12.06 -8.33 20.74
C GLY A 138 -11.92 -7.58 22.08
N ASN A 139 -10.69 -7.28 22.53
CA ASN A 139 -10.49 -6.40 23.68
C ASN A 139 -10.78 -4.94 23.35
N ARG A 140 -10.66 -4.56 22.08
CA ARG A 140 -10.89 -3.18 21.60
C ARG A 140 -12.31 -2.98 21.08
N ILE A 141 -12.92 -4.02 20.50
CA ILE A 141 -14.25 -3.98 19.87
C ILE A 141 -15.17 -4.95 20.60
N ARG A 142 -16.12 -4.44 21.41
CA ARG A 142 -17.03 -5.27 22.21
C ARG A 142 -17.90 -6.23 21.39
N SER A 143 -18.26 -5.85 20.17
CA SER A 143 -19.08 -6.64 19.24
C SER A 143 -18.27 -7.66 18.46
N PHE A 144 -16.95 -7.72 18.64
CA PHE A 144 -16.08 -8.64 17.92
C PHE A 144 -16.33 -10.09 18.35
N PRO A 145 -16.44 -11.06 17.42
CA PRO A 145 -16.68 -12.45 17.74
C PRO A 145 -15.58 -13.03 18.65
N ARG A 146 -15.96 -13.74 19.71
CA ARG A 146 -15.01 -14.23 20.70
C ARG A 146 -14.15 -15.39 20.23
N ASP A 147 -14.57 -16.07 19.19
CA ASP A 147 -13.94 -17.23 18.58
C ASP A 147 -13.02 -16.85 17.38
N THR A 148 -13.01 -15.57 17.00
CA THR A 148 -12.15 -15.09 15.90
C THR A 148 -10.74 -14.76 16.43
N PRO A 149 -9.70 -15.52 16.05
CA PRO A 149 -8.34 -15.33 16.53
C PRO A 149 -7.62 -14.25 15.69
N LEU A 150 -8.07 -13.01 15.78
CA LEU A 150 -7.45 -11.85 15.13
C LEU A 150 -6.74 -10.99 16.16
N PHE A 151 -5.44 -10.80 15.98
CA PHE A 151 -4.57 -10.05 16.89
C PHE A 151 -4.02 -8.81 16.19
N ILE A 152 -3.86 -7.75 16.97
CA ILE A 152 -3.37 -6.45 16.52
C ILE A 152 -2.13 -6.05 17.31
N SER A 153 -1.12 -5.54 16.62
CA SER A 153 0.12 -5.03 17.23
C SER A 153 -0.10 -3.70 17.95
N ALA A 154 0.99 -3.19 18.55
CA ALA A 154 1.06 -1.77 18.89
C ALA A 154 0.80 -0.92 17.64
N GLN A 155 0.15 0.23 17.83
CA GLN A 155 -0.09 1.21 16.79
C GLN A 155 1.02 2.26 16.79
N ASP A 156 1.47 2.67 15.62
CA ASP A 156 2.46 3.74 15.42
C ASP A 156 1.81 4.91 14.69
N GLU A 157 1.83 6.08 15.29
CA GLU A 157 1.42 7.32 14.67
C GLU A 157 2.61 7.94 13.94
N ILE A 158 2.53 8.02 12.61
CA ILE A 158 3.65 8.41 11.75
C ILE A 158 3.53 9.84 11.20
N GLY A 159 2.68 10.67 11.80
CA GLY A 159 2.47 12.06 11.42
C GLY A 159 1.22 12.27 10.57
N GLN A 160 1.17 13.40 9.89
CA GLN A 160 -0.02 13.80 9.14
C GLN A 160 0.20 13.75 7.62
N VAL A 161 -0.91 13.67 6.90
CA VAL A 161 -0.97 13.83 5.44
C VAL A 161 -2.20 14.67 5.07
N SER A 162 -2.03 15.55 4.09
CA SER A 162 -3.14 16.27 3.49
C SER A 162 -3.45 15.67 2.11
N VAL A 163 -4.66 15.19 1.93
CA VAL A 163 -5.10 14.52 0.71
C VAL A 163 -6.60 14.77 0.46
N ASP A 164 -7.00 14.84 -0.79
CA ASP A 164 -8.42 14.73 -1.11
C ASP A 164 -8.85 13.26 -0.94
N PRO A 165 -9.75 12.95 -0.01
CA PRO A 165 -10.14 11.56 0.26
C PRO A 165 -10.80 10.88 -0.95
N ARG A 166 -11.35 11.62 -1.92
CA ARG A 166 -11.88 11.04 -3.16
C ARG A 166 -10.78 10.49 -4.05
N VAL A 167 -9.61 11.15 -4.10
CA VAL A 167 -8.43 10.61 -4.80
C VAL A 167 -7.96 9.33 -4.14
N PHE A 168 -7.98 9.29 -2.80
CA PHE A 168 -7.66 8.08 -2.05
C PHE A 168 -8.61 6.92 -2.38
N THR A 169 -9.90 7.19 -2.59
CA THR A 169 -10.92 6.16 -2.88
C THR A 169 -11.10 5.87 -4.37
N ASN A 170 -10.25 6.38 -5.25
CA ASN A 170 -10.36 6.29 -6.70
C ASN A 170 -11.68 6.88 -7.27
N GLU A 171 -12.39 7.69 -6.50
CA GLU A 171 -13.52 8.44 -7.02
C GLU A 171 -13.03 9.60 -7.90
N ALA A 172 -13.76 9.90 -8.97
CA ALA A 172 -13.45 11.06 -9.79
C ALA A 172 -13.50 12.33 -8.92
N ALA A 173 -12.36 12.98 -8.75
CA ALA A 173 -12.26 14.19 -7.94
C ALA A 173 -13.07 15.33 -8.61
N VAL A 174 -14.25 15.63 -8.07
CA VAL A 174 -15.05 16.77 -8.50
C VAL A 174 -14.65 18.04 -7.75
N SER A 175 -13.86 17.91 -6.68
CA SER A 175 -13.43 19.01 -5.83
C SER A 175 -12.03 18.77 -5.30
N THR A 176 -11.25 19.83 -5.18
CA THR A 176 -9.88 19.84 -4.62
C THR A 176 -9.88 20.06 -3.09
N ALA A 177 -10.93 19.59 -2.40
CA ALA A 177 -11.05 19.77 -0.95
C ALA A 177 -10.04 18.87 -0.23
N GLN A 178 -8.87 19.41 0.08
CA GLN A 178 -7.88 18.74 0.90
C GLN A 178 -8.39 18.59 2.34
N GLN A 179 -8.17 17.42 2.92
CA GLN A 179 -8.42 17.13 4.33
C GLN A 179 -7.12 16.60 4.94
N THR A 180 -6.88 16.99 6.18
CA THR A 180 -5.69 16.51 6.91
C THR A 180 -6.07 15.32 7.76
N PHE A 181 -5.30 14.24 7.63
CA PHE A 181 -5.46 13.01 8.36
C PHE A 181 -4.21 12.70 9.17
N THR A 182 -4.39 12.13 10.35
CA THR A 182 -3.32 11.50 11.11
C THR A 182 -3.13 10.08 10.60
N LEU A 183 -1.91 9.75 10.14
CA LEU A 183 -1.56 8.41 9.67
C LEU A 183 -1.19 7.53 10.85
N LYS A 184 -1.84 6.36 10.95
CA LYS A 184 -1.51 5.35 11.93
C LYS A 184 -1.27 4.01 11.24
N LEU A 185 -0.27 3.29 11.72
CA LEU A 185 0.12 1.98 11.22
C LEU A 185 0.01 0.96 12.34
N ASN A 186 -0.50 -0.21 12.04
CA ASN A 186 -0.45 -1.38 12.89
C ASN A 186 -0.42 -2.65 12.06
N LEU A 187 0.00 -3.77 12.65
CA LEU A 187 -0.08 -5.07 12.02
C LEU A 187 -1.24 -5.87 12.59
N TRP A 188 -1.88 -6.62 11.74
CA TRP A 188 -2.90 -7.59 12.07
C TRP A 188 -2.36 -8.98 11.77
N TRP A 189 -2.61 -9.93 12.64
CA TRP A 189 -2.27 -11.33 12.44
C TRP A 189 -3.45 -12.24 12.75
N SER A 190 -3.64 -13.26 11.94
CA SER A 190 -4.51 -14.39 12.24
C SER A 190 -3.95 -15.69 11.69
N PRO A 191 -4.26 -16.84 12.30
CA PRO A 191 -3.95 -18.14 11.73
C PRO A 191 -4.76 -18.38 10.45
N GLY A 192 -4.33 -19.37 9.67
CA GLY A 192 -5.06 -19.82 8.48
C GLY A 192 -6.49 -20.24 8.78
N ASP A 193 -7.33 -20.23 7.75
CA ASP A 193 -8.76 -20.53 7.80
C ASP A 193 -9.56 -19.61 8.75
N THR A 194 -9.10 -18.36 8.94
CA THR A 194 -9.77 -17.39 9.82
C THR A 194 -10.66 -16.44 9.03
N ASP A 195 -11.94 -16.42 9.39
CA ASP A 195 -12.91 -15.38 9.04
C ASP A 195 -12.75 -14.19 9.99
N CYS A 196 -12.25 -13.07 9.48
CA CYS A 196 -11.97 -11.87 10.27
C CYS A 196 -13.20 -10.96 10.48
N PHE A 197 -14.41 -11.48 10.33
CA PHE A 197 -15.68 -10.84 10.64
C PHE A 197 -16.20 -9.84 9.60
N ILE A 198 -17.46 -10.02 9.16
CA ILE A 198 -18.12 -9.12 8.21
C ILE A 198 -18.62 -7.86 8.94
N HIS A 199 -18.18 -6.70 8.49
CA HIS A 199 -18.54 -5.39 9.05
C HIS A 199 -18.52 -4.30 7.95
N ASN A 200 -18.97 -3.08 8.27
CA ASN A 200 -18.98 -1.95 7.34
C ASN A 200 -18.77 -0.59 8.03
N GLU A 201 -18.47 -0.58 9.32
CA GLU A 201 -18.27 0.66 10.07
C GLU A 201 -16.78 0.88 10.38
N HIS A 202 -16.25 2.00 9.88
CA HIS A 202 -14.90 2.47 10.18
C HIS A 202 -14.90 3.95 10.49
N PRO A 203 -14.31 4.38 11.61
CA PRO A 203 -14.16 5.80 11.95
C PRO A 203 -12.99 6.47 11.19
N PHE A 204 -12.28 5.73 10.32
CA PHE A 204 -11.13 6.16 9.53
C PHE A 204 -11.15 5.54 8.13
N LEU A 205 -10.37 6.12 7.21
CA LEU A 205 -10.08 5.48 5.93
C LEU A 205 -8.96 4.48 6.10
N GLU A 206 -9.01 3.34 5.40
CA GLU A 206 -7.97 2.32 5.52
C GLU A 206 -7.64 1.62 4.21
N VAL A 207 -6.39 1.18 4.12
CA VAL A 207 -5.90 0.22 3.12
C VAL A 207 -5.05 -0.82 3.83
N HIS A 208 -5.25 -2.10 3.51
CA HIS A 208 -4.39 -3.16 4.01
C HIS A 208 -3.42 -3.66 2.94
N THR A 209 -2.23 -3.99 3.39
CA THR A 209 -1.17 -4.63 2.59
C THR A 209 -0.85 -5.99 3.17
N GLN A 210 -0.82 -7.03 2.34
CA GLN A 210 -0.37 -8.36 2.76
C GLN A 210 1.14 -8.36 2.98
N ILE A 211 1.57 -8.65 4.20
CA ILE A 211 2.98 -8.71 4.58
C ILE A 211 3.49 -10.15 4.60
N HIS A 212 2.66 -11.10 5.02
CA HIS A 212 3.00 -12.51 5.10
C HIS A 212 1.76 -13.37 4.85
N GLY A 213 1.97 -14.58 4.31
CA GLY A 213 0.90 -15.52 4.02
C GLY A 213 0.07 -15.17 2.79
N LEU A 214 -1.11 -15.73 2.74
CA LEU A 214 -2.11 -15.51 1.70
C LEU A 214 -3.43 -15.17 2.38
N GLY A 215 -3.99 -14.03 2.03
CA GLY A 215 -5.28 -13.60 2.56
C GLY A 215 -6.20 -13.10 1.45
N ARG A 216 -7.37 -12.66 1.85
CA ARG A 216 -8.39 -12.10 0.94
C ARG A 216 -9.03 -10.88 1.54
N MET A 217 -9.44 -9.96 0.70
CA MET A 217 -10.41 -8.93 1.01
C MET A 217 -11.70 -9.24 0.25
N GLN A 218 -12.78 -9.42 0.97
CA GLN A 218 -14.06 -9.87 0.44
C GLN A 218 -15.15 -8.83 0.70
N LYS A 219 -16.04 -8.60 -0.29
CA LYS A 219 -17.15 -7.66 -0.18
C LYS A 219 -18.49 -8.36 -0.35
N PHE A 220 -19.49 -7.87 0.39
CA PHE A 220 -20.81 -8.47 0.48
C PHE A 220 -21.89 -7.40 0.28
N THR A 221 -23.05 -7.78 -0.25
CA THR A 221 -24.18 -6.87 -0.35
C THR A 221 -24.91 -6.68 0.99
N GLU A 222 -24.81 -7.65 1.87
CA GLU A 222 -25.38 -7.65 3.24
C GLU A 222 -24.39 -8.28 4.22
N ARG A 223 -24.70 -8.23 5.52
CA ARG A 223 -23.91 -8.90 6.57
C ARG A 223 -24.13 -10.41 6.56
N ASP A 224 -23.99 -11.02 5.40
CA ASP A 224 -24.21 -12.45 5.18
C ASP A 224 -23.19 -12.98 4.16
N GLN A 225 -22.50 -14.06 4.52
CA GLN A 225 -21.48 -14.70 3.69
C GLN A 225 -22.02 -15.17 2.34
N SER A 226 -23.29 -15.55 2.25
CA SER A 226 -23.92 -15.97 1.00
C SER A 226 -24.08 -14.84 -0.03
N THR A 227 -23.91 -13.59 0.39
CA THR A 227 -24.03 -12.38 -0.45
C THR A 227 -22.71 -11.87 -0.98
N LEU A 228 -21.67 -12.70 -0.96
CA LEU A 228 -20.34 -12.39 -1.52
C LEU A 228 -20.45 -12.00 -3.00
N TYR A 229 -19.95 -10.80 -3.36
CA TYR A 229 -19.92 -10.35 -4.74
C TYR A 229 -18.52 -10.05 -5.27
N GLU A 230 -17.53 -9.86 -4.40
CA GLU A 230 -16.14 -9.63 -4.80
C GLU A 230 -15.19 -10.32 -3.83
N ASP A 231 -14.23 -11.03 -4.38
CA ASP A 231 -13.21 -11.77 -3.64
C ASP A 231 -11.82 -11.46 -4.22
N VAL A 232 -11.07 -10.62 -3.51
CA VAL A 232 -9.74 -10.19 -3.93
C VAL A 232 -8.68 -10.97 -3.18
N VAL A 233 -7.94 -11.80 -3.89
CA VAL A 233 -6.79 -12.55 -3.33
C VAL A 233 -5.63 -11.58 -3.09
N MET A 234 -5.04 -11.64 -1.91
CA MET A 234 -3.95 -10.77 -1.46
C MET A 234 -2.66 -11.58 -1.25
N PRO A 235 -1.79 -11.68 -2.27
CA PRO A 235 -0.44 -12.23 -2.07
C PRO A 235 0.47 -11.23 -1.35
N ILE A 236 1.62 -11.71 -0.85
CA ILE A 236 2.62 -10.86 -0.20
C ILE A 236 3.02 -9.69 -1.11
N GLY A 237 3.01 -8.48 -0.56
CA GLY A 237 3.34 -7.25 -1.27
C GLY A 237 2.16 -6.63 -2.04
N TYR A 238 0.95 -7.15 -1.89
CA TYR A 238 -0.24 -6.60 -2.49
C TYR A 238 -1.00 -5.72 -1.51
N SER A 239 -1.33 -4.49 -1.92
CA SER A 239 -2.30 -3.62 -1.24
C SER A 239 -3.60 -3.60 -2.05
N HIS A 240 -4.73 -3.90 -1.40
CA HIS A 240 -6.03 -3.78 -2.08
C HIS A 240 -6.32 -2.34 -2.52
N ASP A 241 -7.25 -2.16 -3.44
CA ASP A 241 -7.76 -0.85 -3.79
C ASP A 241 -8.64 -0.30 -2.66
N PRO A 242 -8.62 1.02 -2.42
CA PRO A 242 -9.62 1.65 -1.55
C PRO A 242 -11.02 1.31 -2.06
N PHE A 243 -11.95 1.03 -1.15
CA PHE A 243 -13.29 0.57 -1.50
C PHE A 243 -14.43 1.27 -0.74
N CYS A 244 -14.11 2.34 -0.01
CA CYS A 244 -15.13 3.19 0.58
C CYS A 244 -15.60 4.25 -0.42
N ARG A 245 -16.75 4.85 -0.13
CA ARG A 245 -17.32 6.00 -0.82
C ARG A 245 -17.32 7.20 0.10
N VAL A 246 -16.74 8.31 -0.35
CA VAL A 246 -16.75 9.58 0.39
C VAL A 246 -18.09 10.28 0.23
N THR A 247 -18.76 10.56 1.34
CA THR A 247 -20.10 11.16 1.37
C THR A 247 -20.10 12.62 1.84
N GLY A 248 -18.99 13.08 2.45
CA GLY A 248 -18.86 14.44 2.96
C GLY A 248 -17.51 14.69 3.60
N HIS A 249 -17.35 15.84 4.23
CA HIS A 249 -16.14 16.16 4.99
C HIS A 249 -16.05 15.21 6.20
N ASN A 250 -14.95 14.45 6.30
CA ASN A 250 -14.75 13.40 7.30
C ASN A 250 -15.91 12.38 7.38
N GLN A 251 -16.56 12.13 6.24
CA GLN A 251 -17.67 11.19 6.14
C GLN A 251 -17.48 10.26 4.95
N TRP A 252 -17.60 8.96 5.21
CA TRP A 252 -17.51 7.91 4.21
C TRP A 252 -18.35 6.70 4.61
N THR A 253 -18.63 5.85 3.64
CA THR A 253 -19.35 4.59 3.84
C THR A 253 -18.56 3.45 3.22
N TYR A 254 -18.53 2.33 3.92
CA TYR A 254 -17.95 1.09 3.41
C TYR A 254 -19.05 0.11 3.02
N PRO A 255 -18.85 -0.74 1.99
CA PRO A 255 -19.67 -1.92 1.80
C PRO A 255 -19.45 -2.88 2.96
N TRP A 256 -20.36 -3.86 3.15
CA TRP A 256 -20.07 -4.99 4.00
C TRP A 256 -18.84 -5.71 3.47
N HIS A 257 -17.82 -5.92 4.31
CA HIS A 257 -16.56 -6.54 3.92
C HIS A 257 -15.92 -7.29 5.07
N ARG A 258 -14.98 -8.15 4.73
CA ARG A 258 -14.08 -8.80 5.69
C ARG A 258 -12.74 -9.08 5.08
N TYR A 259 -11.76 -9.33 5.94
CA TYR A 259 -10.54 -10.04 5.57
C TYR A 259 -10.70 -11.51 5.91
N TYR A 260 -10.09 -12.38 5.11
CA TYR A 260 -10.04 -13.81 5.34
C TYR A 260 -8.59 -14.27 5.19
N ALA A 261 -8.12 -15.12 6.10
CA ALA A 261 -6.79 -15.70 6.04
C ALA A 261 -6.86 -17.10 5.43
N ASP A 262 -6.35 -17.30 4.21
CA ASP A 262 -6.20 -18.64 3.64
C ASP A 262 -5.07 -19.42 4.34
N THR A 263 -4.02 -18.72 4.77
CA THR A 263 -2.89 -19.24 5.57
C THR A 263 -2.61 -18.30 6.73
N ASP A 264 -1.72 -18.67 7.64
CA ASP A 264 -1.22 -17.72 8.66
C ASP A 264 -0.83 -16.41 7.98
N SER A 265 -1.51 -15.33 8.32
CA SER A 265 -1.44 -14.07 7.61
C SER A 265 -1.03 -12.91 8.51
N VAL A 266 -0.21 -12.02 7.95
CA VAL A 266 0.07 -10.70 8.54
C VAL A 266 -0.29 -9.64 7.52
N TRP A 267 -1.10 -8.69 7.94
CA TRP A 267 -1.45 -7.49 7.16
C TRP A 267 -0.92 -6.24 7.85
N LEU A 268 -0.47 -5.28 7.06
CA LEU A 268 -0.29 -3.91 7.51
C LEU A 268 -1.59 -3.14 7.26
N ALA A 269 -2.17 -2.59 8.31
CA ALA A 269 -3.21 -1.57 8.19
C ALA A 269 -2.57 -0.18 8.09
N VAL A 270 -2.95 0.58 7.07
CA VAL A 270 -2.66 2.00 6.91
C VAL A 270 -3.96 2.74 7.14
N GLU A 271 -4.06 3.42 8.27
CA GLU A 271 -5.27 4.09 8.72
C GLU A 271 -5.10 5.62 8.64
N LEU A 272 -6.06 6.29 8.01
CA LEU A 272 -6.13 7.76 7.93
C LEU A 272 -7.24 8.24 8.86
N HIS A 273 -6.85 8.78 10.00
CA HIS A 273 -7.76 9.29 11.03
C HIS A 273 -8.03 10.79 10.83
N PRO A 274 -9.30 11.24 10.81
CA PRO A 274 -9.66 12.65 10.65
C PRO A 274 -9.29 13.52 11.85
#